data_495afe99cf2cc7033d37a47bcfa02501
#
_entry.id   495afe99cf2cc7033d37a47bcfa02501
#
_cell.length_a   1.000
_cell.length_b   1.000
_cell.length_c   1.000
_cell.angle_alpha   90.00
_cell.angle_beta   90.00
_cell.angle_gamma   90.00
#
_symmetry.space_group_name_H-M   'P 1'
#
loop_
_entity.id
_entity.type
_entity.pdbx_description
1 polymer ?
#
loop_
_entity_poly.entity_id
_entity_poly.type
_entity_poly.pdbx_seq_one_letter_code
_entity_poly.pdbx_strand_id
1 'polypeptide(L)'
;MKYWFDTAETISGGVGFSHFGGLHLLWLAGGAVFLLALGLCYRAAGESRRAVMRKVMALAIIADEIFKMVMLTIGGRYLPSYLPLHLCSVNIFLIAVHAWRPGVTLDNFLYTVGIPGALAAMLFPTWTELPLGNFMHIHSFTVHILLVAYPVMLLFGGDLKLGVRYAPRCIALLAGLAVVALGANLLLDTNFMFLMEAEPGNPLYIFGELWGDHRLGFAVLIPAILAVMYAPLELARRIRKK
;
A
#
# COMPACT_ATOMS: atom_id res chain seq x y z
N MET A 1 -4.82 -14.21 -25.12
CA MET A 1 -4.07 -14.09 -23.85
C MET A 1 -4.62 -15.14 -22.88
N LYS A 2 -3.89 -16.24 -22.71
CA LYS A 2 -4.41 -17.46 -22.07
C LYS A 2 -4.82 -17.28 -20.60
N TYR A 3 -4.14 -16.39 -19.84
CA TYR A 3 -4.33 -16.24 -18.39
C TYR A 3 -4.80 -14.83 -17.99
N TRP A 4 -5.36 -14.05 -18.93
CA TRP A 4 -5.67 -12.64 -18.67
C TRP A 4 -6.66 -12.43 -17.50
N PHE A 5 -7.72 -13.23 -17.44
CA PHE A 5 -8.77 -13.12 -16.42
C PHE A 5 -8.63 -14.09 -15.25
N ASP A 6 -7.54 -14.88 -15.17
CA ASP A 6 -7.35 -15.77 -14.05
C ASP A 6 -6.96 -15.00 -12.77
N THR A 7 -7.37 -15.55 -11.65
CA THR A 7 -7.02 -15.07 -10.30
C THR A 7 -6.13 -16.12 -9.62
N ALA A 8 -5.60 -15.82 -8.44
CA ALA A 8 -4.78 -16.77 -7.68
C ALA A 8 -5.52 -18.10 -7.43
N GLU A 9 -6.86 -18.03 -7.27
CA GLU A 9 -7.72 -19.20 -7.03
C GLU A 9 -7.97 -20.05 -8.28
N THR A 10 -7.78 -19.48 -9.47
CA THR A 10 -8.17 -20.16 -10.75
C THR A 10 -7.01 -20.49 -11.67
N ILE A 11 -5.83 -19.91 -11.42
CA ILE A 11 -4.67 -20.10 -12.28
C ILE A 11 -4.01 -21.46 -12.03
N SER A 12 -3.53 -22.09 -13.09
CA SER A 12 -2.70 -23.30 -12.97
C SER A 12 -1.30 -22.93 -12.46
N GLY A 13 -0.78 -23.68 -11.49
CA GLY A 13 0.54 -23.44 -10.92
C GLY A 13 1.69 -23.46 -11.94
N GLY A 14 2.79 -22.80 -11.60
CA GLY A 14 4.05 -22.85 -12.37
C GLY A 14 4.15 -21.86 -13.55
N VAL A 15 3.19 -20.95 -13.74
CA VAL A 15 3.20 -19.96 -14.84
C VAL A 15 3.58 -18.54 -14.39
N GLY A 16 3.73 -18.32 -13.08
CA GLY A 16 3.98 -17.02 -12.47
C GLY A 16 5.46 -16.62 -12.43
N PHE A 17 5.85 -15.92 -11.40
CA PHE A 17 7.22 -15.43 -11.21
C PHE A 17 7.76 -15.77 -9.82
N SER A 18 9.09 -15.80 -9.67
CA SER A 18 9.74 -16.04 -8.38
C SER A 18 10.06 -14.73 -7.66
N HIS A 19 10.01 -14.77 -6.31
CA HIS A 19 10.52 -13.68 -5.47
C HIS A 19 11.97 -13.36 -5.85
N PHE A 20 12.24 -12.07 -6.03
CA PHE A 20 13.54 -11.54 -6.46
C PHE A 20 14.08 -12.14 -7.77
N GLY A 21 13.24 -12.84 -8.55
CA GLY A 21 13.55 -13.23 -9.93
C GLY A 21 13.59 -12.02 -10.87
N GLY A 22 14.05 -12.23 -12.10
CA GLY A 22 14.28 -11.14 -13.06
C GLY A 22 13.05 -10.26 -13.29
N LEU A 23 11.86 -10.84 -13.42
CA LEU A 23 10.61 -10.07 -13.60
C LEU A 23 10.27 -9.23 -12.36
N HIS A 24 10.41 -9.81 -11.17
CA HIS A 24 10.17 -9.08 -9.91
C HIS A 24 11.15 -7.91 -9.77
N LEU A 25 12.46 -8.14 -9.99
CA LEU A 25 13.46 -7.09 -9.94
C LEU A 25 13.22 -5.99 -10.99
N LEU A 26 12.70 -6.34 -12.16
CA LEU A 26 12.32 -5.36 -13.18
C LEU A 26 11.19 -4.43 -12.70
N TRP A 27 10.16 -4.98 -12.03
CA TRP A 27 9.10 -4.18 -11.43
C TRP A 27 9.62 -3.26 -10.33
N LEU A 28 10.48 -3.77 -9.43
CA LEU A 28 11.08 -2.98 -8.35
C LEU A 28 11.96 -1.87 -8.90
N ALA A 29 12.82 -2.17 -9.89
CA ALA A 29 13.69 -1.18 -10.52
C ALA A 29 12.90 -0.12 -11.29
N GLY A 30 11.91 -0.54 -12.09
CA GLY A 30 11.03 0.37 -12.80
C GLY A 30 10.25 1.28 -11.86
N GLY A 31 9.71 0.70 -10.77
CA GLY A 31 9.06 1.45 -9.70
C GLY A 31 10.00 2.48 -9.07
N ALA A 32 11.22 2.08 -8.70
CA ALA A 32 12.20 3.00 -8.11
C ALA A 32 12.56 4.17 -9.05
N VAL A 33 12.76 3.89 -10.33
CA VAL A 33 13.01 4.94 -11.34
C VAL A 33 11.79 5.87 -11.46
N PHE A 34 10.59 5.32 -11.50
CA PHE A 34 9.35 6.11 -11.55
C PHE A 34 9.20 7.01 -10.31
N LEU A 35 9.42 6.48 -9.09
CA LEU A 35 9.36 7.24 -7.85
C LEU A 35 10.35 8.41 -7.86
N LEU A 36 11.60 8.15 -8.27
CA LEU A 36 12.63 9.17 -8.34
C LEU A 36 12.28 10.26 -9.37
N ALA A 37 11.90 9.87 -10.59
CA ALA A 37 11.55 10.80 -11.64
C ALA A 37 10.35 11.67 -11.23
N LEU A 38 9.28 11.06 -10.70
CA LEU A 38 8.10 11.78 -10.23
C LEU A 38 8.43 12.72 -9.08
N GLY A 39 9.23 12.27 -8.10
CA GLY A 39 9.68 13.08 -6.97
C GLY A 39 10.47 14.31 -7.41
N LEU A 40 11.41 14.13 -8.33
CA LEU A 40 12.21 15.25 -8.89
C LEU A 40 11.31 16.23 -9.69
N CYS A 41 10.42 15.72 -10.54
CA CYS A 41 9.44 16.55 -11.26
C CYS A 41 8.56 17.35 -10.32
N TYR A 42 8.04 16.69 -9.25
CA TYR A 42 7.20 17.35 -8.26
C TYR A 42 7.98 18.42 -7.48
N ARG A 43 9.21 18.13 -7.07
CA ARG A 43 10.10 19.10 -6.39
C ARG A 43 10.35 20.34 -7.24
N ALA A 44 10.57 20.17 -8.54
CA ALA A 44 10.82 21.27 -9.48
C ALA A 44 9.55 22.06 -9.86
N ALA A 45 8.35 21.50 -9.59
CA ALA A 45 7.09 22.14 -9.96
C ALA A 45 6.71 23.24 -8.98
N GLY A 46 6.09 24.32 -9.50
CA GLY A 46 5.46 25.37 -8.70
C GLY A 46 4.15 24.88 -8.06
N GLU A 47 3.65 25.62 -7.06
CA GLU A 47 2.52 25.22 -6.21
C GLU A 47 1.27 24.80 -7.00
N SER A 48 0.87 25.56 -8.00
CA SER A 48 -0.30 25.25 -8.85
C SER A 48 -0.13 23.90 -9.57
N ARG A 49 1.06 23.62 -10.13
CA ARG A 49 1.36 22.35 -10.78
C ARG A 49 1.39 21.20 -9.77
N ARG A 50 1.95 21.40 -8.59
CA ARG A 50 1.93 20.40 -7.50
C ARG A 50 0.50 20.03 -7.11
N ALA A 51 -0.41 21.01 -7.01
CA ALA A 51 -1.81 20.75 -6.73
C ALA A 51 -2.47 19.89 -7.81
N VAL A 52 -2.16 20.14 -9.09
CA VAL A 52 -2.64 19.31 -10.21
C VAL A 52 -2.04 17.91 -10.13
N MET A 53 -0.72 17.77 -9.91
CA MET A 53 -0.06 16.48 -9.81
C MET A 53 -0.65 15.61 -8.70
N ARG A 54 -0.96 16.17 -7.51
CA ARG A 54 -1.63 15.45 -6.42
C ARG A 54 -2.96 14.85 -6.88
N LYS A 55 -3.79 15.66 -7.53
CA LYS A 55 -5.11 15.23 -8.00
C LYS A 55 -5.02 14.20 -9.12
N VAL A 56 -4.11 14.40 -10.09
CA VAL A 56 -3.88 13.45 -11.19
C VAL A 56 -3.42 12.10 -10.64
N MET A 57 -2.48 12.09 -9.68
CA MET A 57 -2.04 10.85 -9.05
C MET A 57 -3.18 10.14 -8.31
N ALA A 58 -3.98 10.87 -7.53
CA ALA A 58 -5.14 10.30 -6.83
C ALA A 58 -6.16 9.71 -7.83
N LEU A 59 -6.45 10.42 -8.92
CA LEU A 59 -7.34 9.92 -9.97
C LEU A 59 -6.76 8.70 -10.70
N ALA A 60 -5.46 8.67 -10.95
CA ALA A 60 -4.79 7.51 -11.56
C ALA A 60 -4.90 6.26 -10.66
N ILE A 61 -4.70 6.41 -9.35
CA ILE A 61 -4.84 5.31 -8.39
C ILE A 61 -6.30 4.81 -8.33
N ILE A 62 -7.28 5.72 -8.32
CA ILE A 62 -8.70 5.35 -8.36
C ILE A 62 -9.04 4.64 -9.69
N ALA A 63 -8.52 5.13 -10.80
CA ALA A 63 -8.76 4.52 -12.11
C ALA A 63 -8.17 3.10 -12.20
N ASP A 64 -7.01 2.86 -11.59
CA ASP A 64 -6.40 1.53 -11.51
C ASP A 64 -7.23 0.56 -10.65
N GLU A 65 -7.80 1.02 -9.53
CA GLU A 65 -8.73 0.23 -8.72
C GLU A 65 -10.04 -0.07 -9.47
N ILE A 66 -10.59 0.92 -10.17
CA ILE A 66 -11.78 0.71 -11.03
C ILE A 66 -11.46 -0.28 -12.15
N PHE A 67 -10.27 -0.20 -12.77
CA PHE A 67 -9.81 -1.15 -13.77
C PHE A 67 -9.84 -2.58 -13.22
N LYS A 68 -9.29 -2.82 -12.02
CA LYS A 68 -9.35 -4.14 -11.36
C LYS A 68 -10.79 -4.62 -11.20
N MET A 69 -11.66 -3.78 -10.66
CA MET A 69 -13.07 -4.13 -10.41
C MET A 69 -13.80 -4.49 -11.70
N VAL A 70 -13.58 -3.72 -12.77
CA VAL A 70 -14.16 -3.96 -14.09
C VAL A 70 -13.65 -5.29 -14.68
N MET A 71 -12.33 -5.53 -14.62
CA MET A 71 -11.75 -6.77 -15.15
C MET A 71 -12.22 -8.01 -14.41
N LEU A 72 -12.33 -7.97 -13.08
CA LEU A 72 -12.90 -9.05 -12.27
C LEU A 72 -14.37 -9.33 -12.64
N THR A 73 -15.15 -8.27 -12.83
CA THR A 73 -16.57 -8.38 -13.18
C THR A 73 -16.75 -8.96 -14.58
N ILE A 74 -16.03 -8.46 -15.57
CA ILE A 74 -16.07 -8.95 -16.96
C ILE A 74 -15.60 -10.41 -17.04
N GLY A 75 -14.56 -10.75 -16.27
CA GLY A 75 -14.02 -12.12 -16.19
C GLY A 75 -14.92 -13.09 -15.41
N GLY A 76 -15.99 -12.62 -14.76
CA GLY A 76 -16.83 -13.44 -13.88
C GLY A 76 -16.08 -13.97 -12.66
N ARG A 77 -15.07 -13.22 -12.16
CA ARG A 77 -14.16 -13.62 -11.08
C ARG A 77 -14.29 -12.73 -9.83
N TYR A 78 -15.27 -11.85 -9.80
CA TYR A 78 -15.46 -10.96 -8.65
C TYR A 78 -15.94 -11.73 -7.42
N LEU A 79 -15.21 -11.58 -6.33
CA LEU A 79 -15.53 -12.13 -5.00
C LEU A 79 -15.62 -11.00 -3.97
N PRO A 80 -16.33 -11.18 -2.83
CA PRO A 80 -16.35 -10.19 -1.76
C PRO A 80 -14.97 -9.82 -1.22
N SER A 81 -14.01 -10.76 -1.24
CA SER A 81 -12.60 -10.53 -0.84
C SER A 81 -11.87 -9.49 -1.69
N TYR A 82 -12.38 -9.16 -2.88
CA TYR A 82 -11.82 -8.11 -3.74
C TYR A 82 -12.36 -6.70 -3.44
N LEU A 83 -13.28 -6.55 -2.48
CA LEU A 83 -13.69 -5.23 -1.99
C LEU A 83 -12.48 -4.44 -1.49
N PRO A 84 -12.44 -3.11 -1.68
CA PRO A 84 -11.28 -2.28 -1.36
C PRO A 84 -11.17 -1.98 0.15
N LEU A 85 -11.12 -3.02 0.98
CA LEU A 85 -11.05 -2.94 2.45
C LEU A 85 -9.70 -3.43 3.03
N HIS A 86 -8.79 -3.96 2.20
CA HIS A 86 -7.40 -4.13 2.61
C HIS A 86 -6.73 -2.77 2.84
N LEU A 87 -5.72 -2.72 3.70
CA LEU A 87 -5.04 -1.48 4.06
C LEU A 87 -4.53 -0.70 2.84
N CYS A 88 -3.99 -1.40 1.83
CA CYS A 88 -3.53 -0.77 0.58
C CYS A 88 -4.70 -0.14 -0.19
N SER A 89 -5.82 -0.85 -0.31
CA SER A 89 -7.00 -0.32 -1.03
C SER A 89 -7.65 0.84 -0.28
N VAL A 90 -7.70 0.79 1.06
CA VAL A 90 -8.17 1.94 1.86
C VAL A 90 -7.29 3.17 1.67
N ASN A 91 -5.96 2.99 1.52
CA ASN A 91 -5.05 4.11 1.23
C ASN A 91 -5.38 4.83 -0.08
N ILE A 92 -6.02 4.18 -1.06
CA ILE A 92 -6.52 4.83 -2.28
C ILE A 92 -7.48 5.97 -1.93
N PHE A 93 -8.43 5.71 -1.04
CA PHE A 93 -9.41 6.71 -0.60
C PHE A 93 -8.77 7.78 0.30
N LEU A 94 -7.83 7.40 1.17
CA LEU A 94 -7.11 8.37 2.00
C LEU A 94 -6.24 9.31 1.16
N ILE A 95 -5.59 8.79 0.11
CA ILE A 95 -4.86 9.60 -0.88
C ILE A 95 -5.82 10.54 -1.62
N ALA A 96 -7.00 10.04 -2.04
CA ALA A 96 -8.01 10.87 -2.66
C ALA A 96 -8.41 12.03 -1.73
N VAL A 97 -8.77 11.73 -0.48
CA VAL A 97 -9.09 12.78 0.50
C VAL A 97 -7.93 13.76 0.66
N HIS A 98 -6.70 13.27 0.82
CA HIS A 98 -5.52 14.10 0.99
C HIS A 98 -5.25 15.02 -0.22
N ALA A 99 -5.46 14.55 -1.45
CA ALA A 99 -5.21 15.32 -2.67
C ALA A 99 -6.08 16.59 -2.77
N TRP A 100 -7.29 16.55 -2.23
CA TRP A 100 -8.24 17.70 -2.20
C TRP A 100 -8.24 18.43 -0.87
N ARG A 101 -7.98 17.73 0.23
CA ARG A 101 -7.99 18.27 1.60
C ARG A 101 -6.78 17.74 2.38
N PRO A 102 -5.59 18.28 2.11
CA PRO A 102 -4.38 17.87 2.83
C PRO A 102 -4.54 18.16 4.32
N GLY A 103 -4.00 17.28 5.15
CA GLY A 103 -4.10 17.40 6.59
C GLY A 103 -3.04 16.59 7.32
N VAL A 104 -2.57 17.12 8.44
CA VAL A 104 -1.43 16.58 9.19
C VAL A 104 -1.59 15.11 9.60
N THR A 105 -2.80 14.67 9.90
CA THR A 105 -3.06 13.25 10.23
C THR A 105 -2.81 12.37 9.02
N LEU A 106 -3.31 12.76 7.85
CA LEU A 106 -3.10 12.02 6.60
C LEU A 106 -1.63 12.11 6.14
N ASP A 107 -0.96 13.27 6.30
CA ASP A 107 0.48 13.40 6.03
C ASP A 107 1.27 12.30 6.75
N ASN A 108 1.01 12.16 8.05
CA ASN A 108 1.72 11.19 8.89
C ASN A 108 1.27 9.76 8.63
N PHE A 109 -0.02 9.52 8.40
CA PHE A 109 -0.54 8.19 8.09
C PHE A 109 0.01 7.65 6.78
N LEU A 110 -0.05 8.43 5.70
CA LEU A 110 0.49 8.03 4.40
C LEU A 110 2.00 7.80 4.45
N TYR A 111 2.73 8.59 5.25
CA TYR A 111 4.14 8.40 5.47
C TYR A 111 4.46 7.13 6.28
N THR A 112 3.80 6.92 7.43
CA THR A 112 4.17 5.88 8.40
C THR A 112 3.47 4.55 8.18
N VAL A 113 2.34 4.52 7.49
CA VAL A 113 1.54 3.32 7.22
C VAL A 113 1.47 3.06 5.73
N GLY A 114 1.18 4.09 4.92
CA GLY A 114 1.02 3.96 3.47
C GLY A 114 2.29 3.51 2.78
N ILE A 115 3.42 4.20 3.00
CA ILE A 115 4.71 3.83 2.38
C ILE A 115 5.13 2.41 2.78
N PRO A 116 5.31 2.08 4.08
CA PRO A 116 5.83 0.75 4.44
C PRO A 116 4.88 -0.37 4.06
N GLY A 117 3.56 -0.17 4.16
CA GLY A 117 2.58 -1.19 3.76
C GLY A 117 2.65 -1.53 2.27
N ALA A 118 2.69 -0.53 1.41
CA ALA A 118 2.79 -0.75 -0.03
C ALA A 118 4.17 -1.26 -0.46
N LEU A 119 5.26 -0.81 0.20
CA LEU A 119 6.60 -1.37 -0.03
C LEU A 119 6.68 -2.84 0.39
N ALA A 120 6.11 -3.19 1.54
CA ALA A 120 6.09 -4.59 2.00
C ALA A 120 5.37 -5.49 1.01
N ALA A 121 4.23 -5.06 0.47
CA ALA A 121 3.50 -5.80 -0.55
C ALA A 121 4.31 -5.98 -1.85
N MET A 122 5.08 -4.96 -2.28
CA MET A 122 5.94 -5.07 -3.46
C MET A 122 7.16 -5.96 -3.21
N LEU A 123 7.74 -5.94 -2.01
CA LEU A 123 8.90 -6.75 -1.67
C LEU A 123 8.54 -8.23 -1.43
N PHE A 124 7.34 -8.47 -0.91
CA PHE A 124 6.81 -9.79 -0.56
C PHE A 124 5.43 -10.01 -1.21
N PRO A 125 5.36 -10.01 -2.57
CA PRO A 125 4.10 -10.14 -3.28
C PRO A 125 3.44 -11.50 -3.02
N THR A 126 2.14 -11.49 -2.74
CA THR A 126 1.32 -12.70 -2.58
C THR A 126 0.73 -13.20 -3.91
N TRP A 127 0.94 -12.47 -5.00
CA TRP A 127 0.43 -12.78 -6.36
C TRP A 127 1.50 -13.39 -7.28
N THR A 128 2.47 -14.09 -6.72
CA THR A 128 3.59 -14.69 -7.47
C THR A 128 3.16 -15.74 -8.48
N GLU A 129 1.99 -16.34 -8.34
CA GLU A 129 1.44 -17.32 -9.26
C GLU A 129 0.95 -16.71 -10.58
N LEU A 130 0.71 -15.39 -10.61
CA LEU A 130 0.17 -14.69 -11.78
C LEU A 130 1.27 -14.29 -12.76
N PRO A 131 1.17 -14.65 -14.06
CA PRO A 131 2.16 -14.27 -15.07
C PRO A 131 2.03 -12.80 -15.47
N LEU A 132 3.07 -12.24 -16.12
CA LEU A 132 3.11 -10.84 -16.56
C LEU A 132 1.90 -10.44 -17.44
N GLY A 133 1.38 -11.34 -18.26
CA GLY A 133 0.21 -11.11 -19.11
C GLY A 133 -1.14 -11.25 -18.40
N ASN A 134 -1.19 -11.17 -17.08
CA ASN A 134 -2.39 -11.23 -16.26
C ASN A 134 -2.75 -9.83 -15.74
N PHE A 135 -4.03 -9.43 -15.78
CA PHE A 135 -4.45 -8.08 -15.38
C PHE A 135 -4.23 -7.81 -13.88
N MET A 136 -4.42 -8.82 -13.02
CA MET A 136 -4.20 -8.70 -11.59
C MET A 136 -2.70 -8.54 -11.25
N HIS A 137 -1.81 -9.23 -12.00
CA HIS A 137 -0.37 -9.02 -11.87
C HIS A 137 0.00 -7.56 -12.15
N ILE A 138 -0.49 -7.02 -13.28
CA ILE A 138 -0.22 -5.64 -13.68
C ILE A 138 -0.80 -4.67 -12.65
N HIS A 139 -2.07 -4.81 -12.30
CA HIS A 139 -2.74 -4.00 -11.29
C HIS A 139 -1.98 -4.03 -9.95
N SER A 140 -1.61 -5.23 -9.46
CA SER A 140 -0.99 -5.37 -8.14
C SER A 140 0.34 -4.62 -8.06
N PHE A 141 1.19 -4.66 -9.08
CA PHE A 141 2.40 -3.87 -9.09
C PHE A 141 2.13 -2.38 -9.31
N THR A 142 1.27 -2.02 -10.26
CA THR A 142 1.00 -0.60 -10.56
C THR A 142 0.35 0.12 -9.39
N VAL A 143 -0.66 -0.46 -8.73
CA VAL A 143 -1.31 0.18 -7.60
C VAL A 143 -0.34 0.41 -6.44
N HIS A 144 0.51 -0.58 -6.10
CA HIS A 144 1.45 -0.42 -4.99
C HIS A 144 2.57 0.58 -5.31
N ILE A 145 3.07 0.62 -6.56
CA ILE A 145 4.00 1.66 -7.01
C ILE A 145 3.36 3.05 -6.85
N LEU A 146 2.12 3.23 -7.29
CA LEU A 146 1.41 4.50 -7.20
C LEU A 146 1.11 4.91 -5.74
N LEU A 147 0.76 3.94 -4.87
CA LEU A 147 0.53 4.17 -3.44
C LEU A 147 1.80 4.66 -2.72
N VAL A 148 2.99 4.15 -3.09
CA VAL A 148 4.27 4.66 -2.58
C VAL A 148 4.63 6.00 -3.24
N ALA A 149 4.39 6.12 -4.54
CA ALA A 149 4.78 7.30 -5.32
C ALA A 149 4.11 8.58 -4.81
N TYR A 150 2.84 8.49 -4.40
CA TYR A 150 2.10 9.64 -3.91
C TYR A 150 2.76 10.30 -2.67
N PRO A 151 2.94 9.63 -1.53
CA PRO A 151 3.60 10.24 -0.38
C PRO A 151 5.10 10.54 -0.63
N VAL A 152 5.79 9.76 -1.45
CA VAL A 152 7.21 10.02 -1.80
C VAL A 152 7.35 11.32 -2.59
N MET A 153 6.49 11.58 -3.59
CA MET A 153 6.57 12.86 -4.29
C MET A 153 6.34 14.07 -3.37
N LEU A 154 5.43 13.95 -2.39
CA LEU A 154 5.20 14.99 -1.38
C LEU A 154 6.42 15.18 -0.46
N LEU A 155 7.15 14.10 -0.11
CA LEU A 155 8.42 14.19 0.61
C LEU A 155 9.47 14.98 -0.17
N PHE A 156 9.62 14.70 -1.47
CA PHE A 156 10.53 15.44 -2.34
C PHE A 156 10.17 16.93 -2.43
N GLY A 157 8.88 17.25 -2.43
CA GLY A 157 8.36 18.63 -2.42
C GLY A 157 8.50 19.34 -1.08
N GLY A 158 8.69 18.61 0.02
CA GLY A 158 8.65 19.17 1.37
C GLY A 158 7.25 19.53 1.85
N ASP A 159 6.20 18.97 1.24
CA ASP A 159 4.81 19.34 1.50
C ASP A 159 4.20 18.61 2.71
N LEU A 160 4.85 17.55 3.23
CA LEU A 160 4.37 16.79 4.39
C LEU A 160 4.79 17.43 5.72
N LYS A 161 3.83 17.59 6.62
CA LYS A 161 4.05 18.03 8.01
C LYS A 161 4.17 16.82 8.94
N LEU A 162 5.38 16.25 9.00
CA LEU A 162 5.65 15.01 9.74
C LEU A 162 6.06 15.28 11.19
N GLY A 163 5.78 14.33 12.08
CA GLY A 163 6.25 14.39 13.47
C GLY A 163 5.67 13.31 14.36
N VAL A 164 6.50 12.74 15.24
CA VAL A 164 6.14 11.64 16.15
C VAL A 164 4.93 11.96 17.05
N ARG A 165 4.71 13.24 17.38
CA ARG A 165 3.53 13.70 18.15
C ARG A 165 2.18 13.36 17.49
N TYR A 166 2.18 13.05 16.19
CA TYR A 166 0.98 12.67 15.44
C TYR A 166 0.76 11.14 15.37
N ALA A 167 1.70 10.34 15.87
CA ALA A 167 1.59 8.88 15.91
C ALA A 167 0.30 8.39 16.58
N PRO A 168 -0.17 8.94 17.72
CA PRO A 168 -1.45 8.51 18.30
C PRO A 168 -2.65 8.70 17.38
N ARG A 169 -2.66 9.76 16.56
CA ARG A 169 -3.74 9.98 15.56
C ARG A 169 -3.68 8.97 14.43
N CYS A 170 -2.48 8.58 14.00
CA CYS A 170 -2.30 7.53 12.99
C CYS A 170 -2.77 6.18 13.52
N ILE A 171 -2.43 5.84 14.77
CA ILE A 171 -2.89 4.62 15.42
C ILE A 171 -4.42 4.62 15.56
N ALA A 172 -5.02 5.72 15.99
CA ALA A 172 -6.47 5.84 16.12
C ALA A 172 -7.18 5.68 14.76
N LEU A 173 -6.64 6.29 13.69
CA LEU A 173 -7.17 6.12 12.33
C LEU A 173 -7.05 4.67 11.88
N LEU A 174 -5.87 4.04 12.07
CA LEU A 174 -5.66 2.64 11.72
C LEU A 174 -6.60 1.71 12.48
N ALA A 175 -6.79 1.94 13.79
CA ALA A 175 -7.71 1.16 14.61
C ALA A 175 -9.17 1.32 14.13
N GLY A 176 -9.59 2.54 13.79
CA GLY A 176 -10.93 2.79 13.23
C GLY A 176 -11.15 2.04 11.91
N LEU A 177 -10.16 2.07 11.02
CA LEU A 177 -10.19 1.31 9.75
C LEU A 177 -10.21 -0.21 9.99
N ALA A 178 -9.44 -0.70 10.96
CA ALA A 178 -9.43 -2.11 11.33
C ALA A 178 -10.79 -2.57 11.90
N VAL A 179 -11.49 -1.73 12.68
CA VAL A 179 -12.85 -2.03 13.17
C VAL A 179 -13.84 -2.17 12.00
N VAL A 180 -13.76 -1.28 11.01
CA VAL A 180 -14.60 -1.37 9.80
C VAL A 180 -14.29 -2.65 9.01
N ALA A 181 -13.01 -2.95 8.81
CA ALA A 181 -12.57 -4.16 8.13
C ALA A 181 -13.01 -5.43 8.88
N LEU A 182 -12.89 -5.45 10.22
CA LEU A 182 -13.36 -6.55 11.05
C LEU A 182 -14.88 -6.77 10.91
N GLY A 183 -15.67 -5.70 10.94
CA GLY A 183 -17.12 -5.78 10.69
C GLY A 183 -17.44 -6.38 9.32
N ALA A 184 -16.73 -5.97 8.28
CA ALA A 184 -16.87 -6.54 6.93
C ALA A 184 -16.44 -8.01 6.88
N ASN A 185 -15.35 -8.38 7.54
CA ASN A 185 -14.90 -9.78 7.63
C ASN A 185 -15.94 -10.69 8.26
N LEU A 186 -16.57 -10.25 9.35
CA LEU A 186 -17.61 -11.03 10.05
C LEU A 186 -18.90 -11.15 9.23
N LEU A 187 -19.22 -10.15 8.40
CA LEU A 187 -20.46 -10.14 7.59
C LEU A 187 -20.30 -10.88 6.26
N LEU A 188 -19.11 -10.89 5.68
CA LEU A 188 -18.85 -11.36 4.33
C LEU A 188 -17.97 -12.62 4.26
N ASP A 189 -17.57 -13.15 5.43
CA ASP A 189 -16.64 -14.28 5.54
C ASP A 189 -15.34 -14.02 4.73
N THR A 190 -14.69 -12.90 5.04
CA THR A 190 -13.47 -12.43 4.36
C THR A 190 -12.33 -12.23 5.35
N ASN A 191 -11.13 -11.88 4.86
CA ASN A 191 -9.95 -11.67 5.70
C ASN A 191 -9.24 -10.35 5.37
N PHE A 192 -9.98 -9.24 5.33
CA PHE A 192 -9.38 -7.92 5.12
C PHE A 192 -8.39 -7.57 6.24
N MET A 193 -7.26 -6.97 5.86
CA MET A 193 -6.17 -6.57 6.76
C MET A 193 -5.57 -7.72 7.57
N PHE A 194 -5.79 -8.98 7.18
CA PHE A 194 -5.32 -10.18 7.89
C PHE A 194 -5.77 -10.22 9.36
N LEU A 195 -7.00 -9.74 9.64
CA LEU A 195 -7.53 -9.68 11.00
C LEU A 195 -8.08 -11.02 11.48
N MET A 196 -8.45 -11.91 10.56
CA MET A 196 -9.02 -13.22 10.90
C MET A 196 -7.92 -14.28 10.97
N GLU A 197 -7.04 -14.32 9.98
CA GLU A 197 -5.95 -15.28 9.89
C GLU A 197 -4.74 -14.66 9.17
N ALA A 198 -3.55 -15.23 9.39
CA ALA A 198 -2.33 -14.88 8.67
C ALA A 198 -1.87 -16.07 7.85
N GLU A 199 -1.69 -15.87 6.55
CA GLU A 199 -1.21 -16.88 5.62
C GLU A 199 0.32 -17.02 5.66
N PRO A 200 0.87 -18.19 5.30
CA PRO A 200 2.31 -18.37 5.13
C PRO A 200 2.89 -17.32 4.15
N GLY A 201 4.00 -16.70 4.56
CA GLY A 201 4.61 -15.59 3.80
C GLY A 201 4.19 -14.18 4.27
N ASN A 202 3.10 -14.06 5.03
CA ASN A 202 2.77 -12.84 5.73
C ASN A 202 3.63 -12.69 6.99
N PRO A 203 4.24 -11.51 7.28
CA PRO A 203 5.00 -11.31 8.52
C PRO A 203 4.25 -11.63 9.80
N LEU A 204 2.92 -11.48 9.81
CA LEU A 204 2.07 -11.83 10.96
C LEU A 204 2.03 -13.33 11.24
N TYR A 205 2.25 -14.17 10.23
CA TYR A 205 2.26 -15.64 10.37
C TYR A 205 3.27 -16.11 11.41
N ILE A 206 4.45 -15.51 11.43
CA ILE A 206 5.53 -15.84 12.40
C ILE A 206 5.05 -15.64 13.84
N PHE A 207 4.24 -14.62 14.10
CA PHE A 207 3.70 -14.36 15.44
C PHE A 207 2.63 -15.38 15.84
N GLY A 208 1.86 -15.90 14.87
CA GLY A 208 0.96 -17.03 15.09
C GLY A 208 1.71 -18.27 15.52
N GLU A 209 2.80 -18.62 14.84
CA GLU A 209 3.66 -19.77 15.19
C GLU A 209 4.34 -19.60 16.55
N LEU A 210 4.83 -18.39 16.86
CA LEU A 210 5.57 -18.13 18.09
C LEU A 210 4.66 -17.96 19.32
N TRP A 211 3.50 -17.33 19.17
CA TRP A 211 2.66 -16.88 20.29
C TRP A 211 1.23 -17.44 20.26
N GLY A 212 0.92 -18.28 19.28
CA GLY A 212 -0.41 -18.89 19.14
C GLY A 212 -1.50 -17.97 18.59
N ASP A 213 -1.24 -16.66 18.45
CA ASP A 213 -2.17 -15.70 17.84
C ASP A 213 -1.39 -14.65 17.02
N HIS A 214 -1.57 -14.68 15.70
CA HIS A 214 -0.91 -13.75 14.77
C HIS A 214 -1.26 -12.27 15.05
N ARG A 215 -2.43 -12.00 15.64
CA ARG A 215 -2.88 -10.63 15.95
C ARG A 215 -2.01 -9.93 16.98
N LEU A 216 -1.32 -10.69 17.84
CA LEU A 216 -0.31 -10.14 18.75
C LEU A 216 0.85 -9.48 18.00
N GLY A 217 1.10 -9.91 16.75
CA GLY A 217 2.07 -9.29 15.87
C GLY A 217 1.79 -7.82 15.58
N PHE A 218 0.54 -7.38 15.55
CA PHE A 218 0.21 -5.96 15.36
C PHE A 218 0.73 -5.08 16.51
N ALA A 219 0.72 -5.61 17.74
CA ALA A 219 1.24 -4.88 18.91
C ALA A 219 2.76 -4.65 18.84
N VAL A 220 3.48 -5.47 18.06
CA VAL A 220 4.92 -5.32 17.83
C VAL A 220 5.21 -4.55 16.55
N LEU A 221 4.55 -4.94 15.45
CA LEU A 221 4.85 -4.37 14.13
C LEU A 221 4.47 -2.89 14.02
N ILE A 222 3.32 -2.48 14.58
CA ILE A 222 2.88 -1.08 14.49
C ILE A 222 3.87 -0.14 15.19
N PRO A 223 4.25 -0.34 16.47
CA PRO A 223 5.27 0.49 17.12
C PRO A 223 6.64 0.43 16.42
N ALA A 224 7.06 -0.75 15.95
CA ALA A 224 8.34 -0.93 15.26
C ALA A 224 8.38 -0.12 13.95
N ILE A 225 7.34 -0.20 13.13
CA ILE A 225 7.23 0.56 11.89
C ILE A 225 7.21 2.07 12.19
N LEU A 226 6.42 2.52 13.15
CA LEU A 226 6.40 3.92 13.56
C LEU A 226 7.77 4.41 14.03
N ALA A 227 8.48 3.61 14.85
CA ALA A 227 9.82 3.93 15.30
C ALA A 227 10.80 4.06 14.13
N VAL A 228 10.81 3.10 13.20
CA VAL A 228 11.67 3.11 12.00
C VAL A 228 11.37 4.33 11.14
N MET A 229 10.11 4.67 10.92
CA MET A 229 9.71 5.77 10.05
C MET A 229 9.98 7.14 10.68
N TYR A 230 9.81 7.31 11.97
CA TYR A 230 10.07 8.59 12.62
C TYR A 230 11.52 8.79 13.04
N ALA A 231 12.30 7.74 13.28
CA ALA A 231 13.69 7.86 13.76
C ALA A 231 14.56 8.77 12.90
N PRO A 232 14.59 8.66 11.56
CA PRO A 232 15.40 9.54 10.71
C PRO A 232 15.01 11.01 10.83
N LEU A 233 13.71 11.30 10.98
CA LEU A 233 13.19 12.66 11.09
C LEU A 233 13.62 13.30 12.43
N GLU A 234 13.49 12.55 13.52
CA GLU A 234 13.85 13.05 14.85
C GLU A 234 15.38 13.20 14.99
N LEU A 235 16.15 12.30 14.39
CA LEU A 235 17.61 12.42 14.34
C LEU A 235 18.04 13.67 13.56
N ALA A 236 17.49 13.89 12.37
CA ALA A 236 17.77 15.07 11.56
C ALA A 236 17.41 16.38 12.30
N ARG A 237 16.31 16.40 13.06
CA ARG A 237 15.91 17.54 13.88
C ARG A 237 16.90 17.84 15.02
N ARG A 238 17.42 16.79 15.67
CA ARG A 238 18.40 16.93 16.76
C ARG A 238 19.72 17.50 16.23
N ILE A 239 20.16 17.04 15.04
CA ILE A 239 21.41 17.54 14.42
C ILE A 239 21.28 19.02 14.04
N ARG A 240 20.12 19.46 13.54
CA ARG A 240 19.90 20.86 13.14
C ARG A 240 19.74 21.83 14.33
N LYS A 241 19.54 21.33 15.54
CA LYS A 241 19.41 22.16 16.76
C LYS A 241 20.74 22.34 17.50
N LYS A 242 21.78 21.61 17.10
CA LYS A 242 23.17 21.78 17.54
C LYS A 242 23.94 22.69 16.57
#